data_41e025268074d571ad21a78fbf946679
#
_entry.id   41e025268074d571ad21a78fbf946679
#
_cell.length_a   1.000
_cell.length_b   1.000
_cell.length_c   1.000
_cell.angle_alpha   90.00
_cell.angle_beta   90.00
_cell.angle_gamma   90.00
#
_symmetry.space_group_name_H-M   'P 1'
#
loop_
_entity.id
_entity.type
_entity.pdbx_description
1 polymer ?
#
loop_
_entity_poly.entity_id
_entity_poly.type
_entity_poly.pdbx_seq_one_letter_code
_entity_poly.pdbx_strand_id
1 'polypeptide(L)'
;MVLRKVFILLITLSVIPAFAQQKFTISGTITAANSNETLIGATIYVPETKTGTTTNEYGFYSLTLPKGDYKVQISYVGFLTLQNDIVLNQDLKSNFALSENGEELEEIVISEQSRSNVRKPEMSVNKLSIETIKRMPVVMGEVDVLKSILLLPGVTNAGEGASGFNVRGGGADQNLILLDEATIFNSSHVFGFFSVFNPDAIKDLKLYKGGIPSRFGGRASSVLDIYQKDGNSKEFHMNGGIGLISSRLLAEGPIIKDKGSFLIGARGSYGHLFLKLSNNKNSAYFYDLNAKLNYKLDANNSLYLSGYFGRDVFDLNGSFTNIYGNSTLNLRWNHLFSDKLFSNLSLIYSDYYYGLQLDFVGFQFDSGIKNYNIKYDFKNYITDKIKLNYGVNGIYYDFNPGTIDPLNLKSGINHRQLDQKYAVEPAAYIEAEQHLSRKIAVMYGLRYSMFYRLGSSTVNLYENNQAVTFDNELKIYEEGKPIGTKHYSSNKTIASFRNPEPRLAFSYSFDDTRSVKFSYNRMVQYLQLVSNTSSPTPLDVWTPSDNYISPQIADQIALGYFTNLHNDDYSIEAETFYKKIKNRIDYIDGADLIANDALEQVILNGRMRSYGFELLIRKNTGKLNGWIS
;
A
#
# COMPACT_ATOMS: atom_id res chain seq x y z
N MET A 1 -36.59 23.69 47.12
CA MET A 1 -36.92 22.35 47.65
C MET A 1 -37.20 21.33 46.52
N VAL A 2 -37.88 21.69 45.43
CA VAL A 2 -38.20 20.80 44.29
C VAL A 2 -36.98 20.39 43.50
N LEU A 3 -36.03 21.28 43.16
CA LEU A 3 -34.79 20.96 42.42
C LEU A 3 -33.90 19.96 43.17
N ARG A 4 -33.85 20.00 44.49
CA ARG A 4 -33.06 19.06 45.30
C ARG A 4 -33.66 17.66 45.32
N LYS A 5 -34.99 17.56 45.25
CA LYS A 5 -35.71 16.27 45.13
C LYS A 5 -35.57 15.65 43.73
N VAL A 6 -35.55 16.48 42.67
CA VAL A 6 -35.30 16.02 41.28
C VAL A 6 -33.86 15.55 41.11
N PHE A 7 -32.87 16.22 41.71
CA PHE A 7 -31.48 15.82 41.68
C PHE A 7 -31.21 14.51 42.43
N ILE A 8 -31.88 14.28 43.56
CA ILE A 8 -31.83 13.02 44.33
C ILE A 8 -32.53 11.90 43.56
N LEU A 9 -33.63 12.16 42.86
CA LEU A 9 -34.32 11.19 42.03
C LEU A 9 -33.48 10.79 40.77
N LEU A 10 -32.74 11.73 40.20
CA LEU A 10 -31.79 11.46 39.07
C LEU A 10 -30.58 10.65 39.53
N ILE A 11 -30.09 10.84 40.76
CA ILE A 11 -28.98 10.06 41.31
C ILE A 11 -29.43 8.63 41.69
N THR A 12 -30.66 8.45 42.18
CA THR A 12 -31.18 7.11 42.50
C THR A 12 -31.59 6.31 41.29
N LEU A 13 -31.90 6.94 40.13
CA LEU A 13 -32.11 6.23 38.86
C LEU A 13 -30.80 5.78 38.20
N SER A 14 -29.64 6.31 38.61
CA SER A 14 -28.32 5.91 38.04
C SER A 14 -27.72 4.65 38.71
N VAL A 15 -28.33 4.09 39.73
CA VAL A 15 -27.89 2.86 40.43
C VAL A 15 -28.82 1.68 40.07
N ILE A 16 -29.09 1.48 38.78
CA ILE A 16 -29.54 0.17 38.31
C ILE A 16 -28.24 -0.65 38.20
N PRO A 17 -28.05 -1.76 38.97
CA PRO A 17 -26.95 -2.65 38.74
C PRO A 17 -27.16 -3.23 37.32
N ALA A 18 -26.42 -2.72 36.38
CA ALA A 18 -26.28 -3.39 35.08
C ALA A 18 -25.63 -4.73 35.42
N PHE A 19 -26.41 -5.82 35.42
CA PHE A 19 -25.87 -7.16 35.40
C PHE A 19 -25.04 -7.27 34.10
N ALA A 20 -23.78 -6.87 34.17
CA ALA A 20 -22.86 -7.02 33.08
C ALA A 20 -22.71 -8.52 32.85
N GLN A 21 -23.34 -9.03 31.79
CA GLN A 21 -23.21 -10.42 31.39
C GLN A 21 -21.70 -10.71 31.22
N GLN A 22 -21.20 -11.70 31.94
CA GLN A 22 -19.79 -12.08 31.89
C GLN A 22 -19.41 -12.41 30.45
N LYS A 23 -18.39 -11.75 29.92
CA LYS A 23 -17.90 -11.91 28.56
C LYS A 23 -16.50 -12.53 28.57
N PHE A 24 -16.27 -13.41 27.60
CA PHE A 24 -14.98 -14.05 27.39
C PHE A 24 -14.54 -13.89 25.92
N THR A 25 -13.26 -14.02 25.68
CA THR A 25 -12.64 -13.82 24.37
C THR A 25 -12.18 -15.15 23.77
N ILE A 26 -12.55 -15.37 22.52
CA ILE A 26 -11.95 -16.40 21.67
C ILE A 26 -10.92 -15.71 20.79
N SER A 27 -9.66 -16.13 20.84
CA SER A 27 -8.59 -15.59 20.03
C SER A 27 -7.73 -16.68 19.42
N GLY A 28 -7.01 -16.36 18.34
CA GLY A 28 -6.12 -17.32 17.70
C GLY A 28 -5.73 -16.92 16.29
N THR A 29 -5.17 -17.85 15.55
CA THR A 29 -4.78 -17.69 14.16
C THR A 29 -5.56 -18.65 13.26
N ILE A 30 -5.85 -18.19 12.03
CA ILE A 30 -6.45 -19.05 10.99
C ILE A 30 -5.40 -19.27 9.90
N THR A 31 -5.19 -20.53 9.55
CA THR A 31 -4.18 -20.96 8.58
C THR A 31 -4.79 -21.91 7.54
N ALA A 32 -4.10 -22.08 6.40
CA ALA A 32 -4.37 -23.12 5.44
C ALA A 32 -3.87 -24.48 5.99
N ALA A 33 -4.69 -25.53 5.88
CA ALA A 33 -4.36 -26.83 6.44
C ALA A 33 -3.19 -27.54 5.75
N ASN A 34 -2.96 -27.26 4.46
CA ASN A 34 -1.91 -27.88 3.65
C ASN A 34 -0.54 -27.21 3.78
N SER A 35 -0.47 -25.92 4.19
CA SER A 35 0.77 -25.14 4.20
C SER A 35 1.11 -24.48 5.54
N ASN A 36 0.13 -24.37 6.46
CA ASN A 36 0.14 -23.51 7.64
C ASN A 36 0.27 -22.01 7.32
N GLU A 37 0.08 -21.61 6.07
CA GLU A 37 0.06 -20.21 5.69
C GLU A 37 -1.11 -19.49 6.38
N THR A 38 -0.86 -18.31 6.96
CA THR A 38 -1.89 -17.52 7.64
C THR A 38 -2.89 -16.95 6.65
N LEU A 39 -4.19 -16.98 6.95
CA LEU A 39 -5.25 -16.48 6.06
C LEU A 39 -5.67 -15.06 6.44
N ILE A 40 -5.46 -14.11 5.53
CA ILE A 40 -5.75 -12.68 5.71
C ILE A 40 -7.21 -12.38 5.40
N GLY A 41 -7.97 -11.88 6.39
CA GLY A 41 -9.38 -11.52 6.21
C GLY A 41 -10.32 -12.74 6.21
N ALA A 42 -9.89 -13.90 6.74
CA ALA A 42 -10.76 -15.01 7.01
C ALA A 42 -11.83 -14.61 8.03
N THR A 43 -13.07 -14.99 7.80
CA THR A 43 -14.22 -14.60 8.61
C THR A 43 -14.51 -15.63 9.68
N ILE A 44 -14.71 -15.17 10.91
CA ILE A 44 -15.21 -15.92 12.05
C ILE A 44 -16.58 -15.37 12.39
N TYR A 45 -17.62 -16.20 12.31
CA TYR A 45 -19.01 -15.80 12.52
C TYR A 45 -19.72 -16.71 13.50
N VAL A 46 -20.55 -16.11 14.35
CA VAL A 46 -21.37 -16.80 15.37
C VAL A 46 -22.84 -16.52 15.08
N PRO A 47 -23.58 -17.47 14.50
CA PRO A 47 -24.97 -17.29 14.08
C PRO A 47 -25.91 -16.90 15.24
N GLU A 48 -25.73 -17.49 16.41
CA GLU A 48 -26.59 -17.30 17.58
C GLU A 48 -26.60 -15.84 18.04
N THR A 49 -25.46 -15.17 18.00
CA THR A 49 -25.32 -13.75 18.40
C THR A 49 -25.37 -12.80 17.21
N LYS A 50 -25.29 -13.34 15.99
CA LYS A 50 -25.13 -12.58 14.73
C LYS A 50 -23.93 -11.63 14.76
N THR A 51 -22.86 -12.04 15.44
CA THR A 51 -21.61 -11.28 15.57
C THR A 51 -20.47 -12.06 14.92
N GLY A 52 -19.43 -11.35 14.48
CA GLY A 52 -18.26 -11.96 13.89
C GLY A 52 -17.08 -11.00 13.86
N THR A 53 -15.94 -11.53 13.47
CA THR A 53 -14.70 -10.77 13.26
C THR A 53 -13.97 -11.33 12.04
N THR A 54 -12.95 -10.65 11.58
CA THR A 54 -12.06 -11.13 10.51
C THR A 54 -10.64 -11.16 11.00
N THR A 55 -9.85 -12.08 10.45
CA THR A 55 -8.41 -12.09 10.71
C THR A 55 -7.74 -10.82 10.19
N ASN A 56 -6.73 -10.36 10.91
CA ASN A 56 -5.89 -9.25 10.49
C ASN A 56 -4.91 -9.68 9.38
N GLU A 57 -4.00 -8.79 9.00
CA GLU A 57 -2.99 -9.01 7.96
C GLU A 57 -2.00 -10.16 8.28
N TYR A 58 -2.07 -10.69 9.49
CA TYR A 58 -1.18 -11.75 10.00
C TYR A 58 -1.94 -13.02 10.42
N GLY A 59 -3.23 -13.11 10.01
CA GLY A 59 -4.08 -14.26 10.30
C GLY A 59 -4.61 -14.31 11.74
N PHE A 60 -4.33 -13.30 12.58
CA PHE A 60 -4.82 -13.26 13.96
C PHE A 60 -6.24 -12.70 14.03
N TYR A 61 -7.07 -13.30 14.89
CA TYR A 61 -8.41 -12.84 15.22
C TYR A 61 -8.64 -12.78 16.73
N SER A 62 -9.59 -11.95 17.13
CA SER A 62 -10.09 -11.86 18.50
C SER A 62 -11.59 -11.52 18.47
N LEU A 63 -12.40 -12.29 19.19
CA LEU A 63 -13.85 -12.15 19.27
C LEU A 63 -14.30 -12.32 20.72
N THR A 64 -14.91 -11.27 21.29
CA THR A 64 -15.42 -11.29 22.67
C THR A 64 -16.94 -11.52 22.65
N LEU A 65 -17.40 -12.55 23.36
CA LEU A 65 -18.80 -12.96 23.44
C LEU A 65 -19.25 -13.13 24.90
N PRO A 66 -20.56 -13.09 25.20
CA PRO A 66 -21.08 -13.51 26.49
C PRO A 66 -20.72 -14.98 26.79
N LYS A 67 -20.74 -15.37 28.07
CA LYS A 67 -20.63 -16.78 28.47
C LYS A 67 -21.75 -17.58 27.80
N GLY A 68 -21.43 -18.73 27.18
CA GLY A 68 -22.40 -19.58 26.50
C GLY A 68 -21.77 -20.62 25.59
N ASP A 69 -22.60 -21.41 24.95
CA ASP A 69 -22.24 -22.42 23.96
C ASP A 69 -22.55 -21.87 22.58
N TYR A 70 -21.60 -21.97 21.66
CA TYR A 70 -21.67 -21.34 20.34
C TYR A 70 -21.24 -22.27 19.24
N LYS A 71 -21.90 -22.17 18.08
CA LYS A 71 -21.42 -22.72 16.82
C LYS A 71 -20.65 -21.64 16.07
N VAL A 72 -19.35 -21.80 16.00
CA VAL A 72 -18.48 -20.86 15.28
C VAL A 72 -18.28 -21.37 13.86
N GLN A 73 -18.58 -20.52 12.88
CA GLN A 73 -18.34 -20.76 11.46
C GLN A 73 -17.11 -19.99 11.03
N ILE A 74 -16.15 -20.69 10.42
CA ILE A 74 -14.92 -20.10 9.90
C ILE A 74 -14.91 -20.27 8.39
N SER A 75 -14.81 -19.19 7.64
CA SER A 75 -14.87 -19.20 6.19
C SER A 75 -13.79 -18.34 5.54
N TYR A 76 -13.31 -18.77 4.39
CA TYR A 76 -12.38 -18.02 3.54
C TYR A 76 -12.56 -18.44 2.07
N VAL A 77 -12.36 -17.50 1.13
CA VAL A 77 -12.52 -17.78 -0.32
C VAL A 77 -11.55 -18.85 -0.77
N GLY A 78 -12.05 -19.86 -1.49
CA GLY A 78 -11.25 -20.99 -1.97
C GLY A 78 -11.06 -22.11 -0.93
N PHE A 79 -11.69 -22.00 0.27
CA PHE A 79 -11.57 -22.97 1.34
C PHE A 79 -12.93 -23.49 1.79
N LEU A 80 -12.95 -24.71 2.28
CA LEU A 80 -14.14 -25.32 2.89
C LEU A 80 -14.48 -24.60 4.20
N THR A 81 -15.75 -24.26 4.39
CA THR A 81 -16.22 -23.66 5.64
C THR A 81 -16.12 -24.66 6.79
N LEU A 82 -15.40 -24.30 7.84
CA LEU A 82 -15.28 -25.09 9.06
C LEU A 82 -16.34 -24.64 10.07
N GLN A 83 -17.05 -25.59 10.66
CA GLN A 83 -17.93 -25.36 11.81
C GLN A 83 -17.35 -26.04 13.04
N ASN A 84 -17.34 -25.32 14.16
CA ASN A 84 -16.82 -25.82 15.42
C ASN A 84 -17.73 -25.40 16.60
N ASP A 85 -18.07 -26.36 17.47
CA ASP A 85 -18.83 -26.08 18.68
C ASP A 85 -17.87 -25.68 19.80
N ILE A 86 -18.14 -24.54 20.46
CA ILE A 86 -17.28 -23.96 21.49
C ILE A 86 -18.09 -23.68 22.75
N VAL A 87 -17.61 -24.19 23.89
CA VAL A 87 -18.10 -23.84 25.23
C VAL A 87 -17.27 -22.69 25.79
N LEU A 88 -17.83 -21.49 25.80
CA LEU A 88 -17.13 -20.27 26.22
C LEU A 88 -17.46 -19.90 27.67
N ASN A 89 -16.67 -20.39 28.61
CA ASN A 89 -16.78 -20.13 30.04
C ASN A 89 -15.54 -19.44 30.64
N GLN A 90 -14.49 -19.25 29.84
CA GLN A 90 -13.24 -18.53 30.12
C GLN A 90 -12.65 -18.03 28.78
N ASP A 91 -11.61 -17.19 28.83
CA ASP A 91 -10.87 -16.82 27.62
C ASP A 91 -10.22 -18.05 26.98
N LEU A 92 -10.40 -18.20 25.66
CA LEU A 92 -10.03 -19.39 24.92
C LEU A 92 -9.12 -19.06 23.74
N LYS A 93 -7.93 -19.67 23.70
CA LYS A 93 -7.06 -19.65 22.50
C LYS A 93 -7.43 -20.80 21.58
N SER A 94 -7.89 -20.50 20.37
CA SER A 94 -8.32 -21.47 19.37
C SER A 94 -7.75 -21.13 18.01
N ASN A 95 -6.87 -21.99 17.50
CA ASN A 95 -6.33 -21.88 16.15
C ASN A 95 -7.13 -22.80 15.21
N PHE A 96 -7.43 -22.30 14.00
CA PHE A 96 -8.18 -23.08 13.02
C PHE A 96 -7.36 -23.25 11.76
N ALA A 97 -7.41 -24.46 11.18
CA ALA A 97 -6.84 -24.76 9.89
C ALA A 97 -7.95 -25.08 8.90
N LEU A 98 -8.03 -24.33 7.80
CA LEU A 98 -9.02 -24.54 6.75
C LEU A 98 -8.43 -25.39 5.63
N SER A 99 -9.18 -26.37 5.14
CA SER A 99 -8.83 -27.15 3.96
C SER A 99 -9.24 -26.43 2.70
N GLU A 100 -8.38 -26.43 1.68
CA GLU A 100 -8.73 -25.91 0.36
C GLU A 100 -9.89 -26.71 -0.25
N ASN A 101 -10.77 -26.02 -0.95
CA ASN A 101 -11.81 -26.66 -1.73
C ASN A 101 -11.21 -27.12 -3.06
N GLY A 102 -10.91 -28.43 -3.18
CA GLY A 102 -10.30 -29.02 -4.36
C GLY A 102 -11.25 -29.23 -5.54
N GLU A 103 -12.56 -29.03 -5.37
CA GLU A 103 -13.54 -29.08 -6.44
C GLU A 103 -13.85 -27.66 -6.93
N GLU A 104 -13.99 -27.51 -8.25
CA GLU A 104 -14.39 -26.25 -8.88
C GLU A 104 -15.60 -25.66 -8.16
N LEU A 105 -15.44 -24.43 -7.71
CA LEU A 105 -16.39 -23.57 -7.01
C LEU A 105 -17.89 -23.87 -7.32
N GLU A 106 -18.45 -24.86 -6.70
CA GLU A 106 -19.90 -24.93 -6.46
C GLU A 106 -20.21 -24.37 -5.05
N GLU A 107 -20.61 -23.10 -5.05
CA GLU A 107 -21.76 -22.55 -4.35
C GLU A 107 -21.77 -22.23 -2.86
N ILE A 108 -20.79 -22.22 -1.98
CA ILE A 108 -21.15 -21.90 -0.56
C ILE A 108 -20.37 -20.75 0.10
N VAL A 109 -19.27 -20.27 -0.42
CA VAL A 109 -18.35 -19.41 0.36
C VAL A 109 -18.61 -17.90 0.22
N ILE A 110 -19.53 -17.46 -0.60
CA ILE A 110 -19.63 -16.06 -1.05
C ILE A 110 -20.48 -15.17 -0.14
N SER A 111 -21.41 -15.75 0.64
CA SER A 111 -22.41 -14.95 1.35
C SER A 111 -21.86 -14.00 2.41
N GLU A 112 -20.78 -14.33 3.12
CA GLU A 112 -20.26 -13.48 4.19
C GLU A 112 -19.20 -12.48 3.74
N GLN A 113 -18.37 -12.81 2.77
CA GLN A 113 -17.42 -11.85 2.22
C GLN A 113 -18.13 -10.80 1.35
N SER A 114 -19.16 -11.19 0.65
CA SER A 114 -20.07 -10.30 -0.07
C SER A 114 -20.81 -9.36 0.89
N ARG A 115 -21.25 -9.83 2.04
CA ARG A 115 -21.87 -8.98 3.07
C ARG A 115 -20.87 -8.06 3.80
N SER A 116 -19.58 -8.35 3.74
CA SER A 116 -18.57 -7.48 4.33
C SER A 116 -18.47 -6.13 3.63
N ASN A 117 -18.75 -6.07 2.31
CA ASN A 117 -18.79 -4.81 1.57
C ASN A 117 -19.96 -3.90 1.98
N VAL A 118 -21.05 -4.46 2.55
CA VAL A 118 -22.20 -3.71 3.07
C VAL A 118 -21.99 -3.28 4.52
N ARG A 119 -21.47 -4.17 5.37
CA ARG A 119 -21.43 -3.98 6.83
C ARG A 119 -20.22 -3.21 7.36
N LYS A 120 -19.04 -3.31 6.70
CA LYS A 120 -17.82 -2.60 7.13
C LYS A 120 -17.91 -1.12 6.81
N PRO A 121 -17.37 -0.22 7.66
CA PRO A 121 -17.32 1.21 7.37
C PRO A 121 -16.34 1.55 6.23
N GLU A 122 -15.38 0.69 5.95
CA GLU A 122 -14.45 0.85 4.84
C GLU A 122 -15.20 1.00 3.52
N MET A 123 -14.78 1.96 2.68
CA MET A 123 -15.28 2.16 1.32
C MET A 123 -14.13 2.50 0.37
N SER A 124 -14.37 2.38 -0.92
CA SER A 124 -13.36 2.62 -1.95
C SER A 124 -12.12 1.72 -1.81
N VAL A 125 -12.32 0.50 -1.31
CA VAL A 125 -11.26 -0.50 -1.11
C VAL A 125 -11.56 -1.70 -2.01
N ASN A 126 -10.65 -1.99 -2.92
CA ASN A 126 -10.75 -3.16 -3.79
C ASN A 126 -9.73 -4.21 -3.35
N LYS A 127 -10.21 -5.40 -3.07
CA LYS A 127 -9.39 -6.59 -2.82
C LYS A 127 -9.46 -7.49 -4.04
N LEU A 128 -8.30 -7.88 -4.57
CA LEU A 128 -8.18 -8.87 -5.63
C LEU A 128 -7.43 -10.08 -5.09
N SER A 129 -8.05 -11.26 -5.17
CA SER A 129 -7.34 -12.50 -4.84
C SER A 129 -6.38 -12.88 -5.96
N ILE A 130 -5.29 -13.55 -5.64
CA ILE A 130 -4.32 -13.98 -6.63
C ILE A 130 -4.92 -15.00 -7.62
N GLU A 131 -5.90 -15.81 -7.18
CA GLU A 131 -6.64 -16.75 -8.02
C GLU A 131 -7.43 -16.00 -9.10
N THR A 132 -8.07 -14.89 -8.72
CA THR A 132 -8.78 -14.01 -9.67
C THR A 132 -7.81 -13.42 -10.68
N ILE A 133 -6.66 -12.91 -10.23
CA ILE A 133 -5.63 -12.33 -11.09
C ILE A 133 -5.08 -13.37 -12.08
N LYS A 134 -4.82 -14.61 -11.63
CA LYS A 134 -4.32 -15.69 -12.49
C LYS A 134 -5.33 -16.16 -13.56
N ARG A 135 -6.62 -15.89 -13.38
CA ARG A 135 -7.66 -16.21 -14.36
C ARG A 135 -7.88 -15.09 -15.40
N MET A 136 -7.29 -13.92 -15.20
CA MET A 136 -7.39 -12.82 -16.16
C MET A 136 -6.59 -13.08 -17.43
N PRO A 137 -6.94 -12.44 -18.55
CA PRO A 137 -6.18 -12.54 -19.78
C PRO A 137 -4.72 -12.10 -19.56
N VAL A 138 -3.81 -12.93 -19.99
CA VAL A 138 -2.36 -12.68 -19.88
C VAL A 138 -1.86 -11.83 -21.04
N VAL A 139 -0.86 -10.99 -20.78
CA VAL A 139 -0.19 -10.21 -21.80
C VAL A 139 1.17 -10.84 -22.07
N MET A 140 1.42 -11.23 -23.33
CA MET A 140 2.65 -11.91 -23.74
C MET A 140 2.98 -13.19 -22.94
N GLY A 141 1.95 -13.87 -22.42
CA GLY A 141 2.09 -15.08 -21.61
C GLY A 141 2.42 -14.86 -20.14
N GLU A 142 2.41 -13.62 -19.65
CA GLU A 142 2.70 -13.27 -18.27
C GLU A 142 1.45 -12.74 -17.56
N VAL A 143 1.17 -13.28 -16.38
CA VAL A 143 0.13 -12.77 -15.47
C VAL A 143 0.63 -11.48 -14.85
N ASP A 144 -0.12 -10.39 -14.97
CA ASP A 144 0.31 -9.07 -14.51
C ASP A 144 -0.64 -8.51 -13.44
N VAL A 145 -0.09 -8.28 -12.26
CA VAL A 145 -0.83 -7.78 -11.09
C VAL A 145 -1.31 -6.34 -11.30
N LEU A 146 -0.47 -5.46 -11.86
CA LEU A 146 -0.86 -4.06 -12.09
C LEU A 146 -1.90 -3.92 -13.18
N LYS A 147 -1.78 -4.70 -14.27
CA LYS A 147 -2.80 -4.69 -15.34
C LYS A 147 -4.16 -5.16 -14.84
N SER A 148 -4.18 -6.08 -13.88
CA SER A 148 -5.41 -6.50 -13.21
C SER A 148 -6.07 -5.35 -12.41
N ILE A 149 -5.27 -4.49 -11.80
CA ILE A 149 -5.76 -3.31 -11.06
C ILE A 149 -6.35 -2.27 -12.02
N LEU A 150 -5.83 -2.12 -13.23
CA LEU A 150 -6.37 -1.20 -14.25
C LEU A 150 -7.80 -1.53 -14.67
N LEU A 151 -8.29 -2.74 -14.39
CA LEU A 151 -9.68 -3.15 -14.64
C LEU A 151 -10.65 -2.72 -13.51
N LEU A 152 -10.15 -2.04 -12.49
CA LEU A 152 -10.97 -1.54 -11.37
C LEU A 152 -11.47 -0.12 -11.66
N PRO A 153 -12.67 0.25 -11.19
CA PRO A 153 -13.20 1.59 -11.41
C PRO A 153 -12.32 2.65 -10.74
N GLY A 154 -12.13 3.79 -11.42
CA GLY A 154 -11.33 4.90 -10.93
C GLY A 154 -9.80 4.69 -11.01
N VAL A 155 -9.35 3.62 -11.67
CA VAL A 155 -7.94 3.36 -11.96
C VAL A 155 -7.70 3.47 -13.46
N THR A 156 -6.66 4.19 -13.84
CA THR A 156 -6.28 4.37 -15.25
C THR A 156 -4.78 4.15 -15.42
N ASN A 157 -4.36 3.78 -16.64
CA ASN A 157 -2.95 3.71 -16.98
C ASN A 157 -2.30 5.10 -16.86
N ALA A 158 -1.05 5.15 -16.41
CA ALA A 158 -0.28 6.40 -16.33
C ALA A 158 0.13 6.94 -17.71
N GLY A 159 0.00 6.14 -18.76
CA GLY A 159 0.36 6.45 -20.14
C GLY A 159 0.99 5.25 -20.82
N GLU A 160 1.06 5.25 -22.15
CA GLU A 160 1.80 4.22 -22.91
C GLU A 160 3.31 4.37 -22.67
N GLY A 161 3.98 3.28 -22.32
CA GLY A 161 5.41 3.30 -21.97
C GLY A 161 5.71 3.98 -20.62
N ALA A 162 4.68 4.27 -19.80
CA ALA A 162 4.83 4.83 -18.46
C ALA A 162 4.80 3.76 -17.39
N SER A 163 5.57 4.00 -16.32
CA SER A 163 5.55 3.16 -15.12
C SER A 163 4.41 3.58 -14.19
N GLY A 164 3.60 2.60 -13.74
CA GLY A 164 2.59 2.82 -12.70
C GLY A 164 1.16 3.03 -13.22
N PHE A 165 0.33 3.57 -12.36
CA PHE A 165 -1.11 3.78 -12.60
C PHE A 165 -1.58 5.05 -11.88
N ASN A 166 -2.70 5.60 -12.36
CA ASN A 166 -3.35 6.77 -11.78
C ASN A 166 -4.63 6.35 -11.05
N VAL A 167 -4.94 7.00 -9.92
CA VAL A 167 -6.14 6.71 -9.14
C VAL A 167 -6.94 7.98 -8.91
N ARG A 168 -8.20 8.00 -9.37
CA ARG A 168 -9.11 9.14 -9.20
C ARG A 168 -8.46 10.45 -9.63
N GLY A 169 -7.79 10.44 -10.79
CA GLY A 169 -7.08 11.58 -11.35
C GLY A 169 -5.78 11.98 -10.67
N GLY A 170 -5.36 11.27 -9.61
CA GLY A 170 -4.03 11.46 -9.02
C GLY A 170 -2.93 10.85 -9.88
N GLY A 171 -1.75 11.44 -9.87
CA GLY A 171 -0.58 10.94 -10.61
C GLY A 171 -0.01 9.64 -10.05
N ALA A 172 0.79 8.94 -10.84
CA ALA A 172 1.44 7.69 -10.44
C ALA A 172 2.37 7.88 -9.23
N ASP A 173 3.04 9.03 -9.12
CA ASP A 173 3.87 9.45 -7.99
C ASP A 173 3.11 9.62 -6.67
N GLN A 174 1.78 9.78 -6.75
CA GLN A 174 0.90 10.00 -5.61
C GLN A 174 0.33 8.70 -5.04
N ASN A 175 0.71 7.54 -5.57
CA ASN A 175 0.31 6.24 -5.05
C ASN A 175 1.40 5.67 -4.13
N LEU A 176 1.02 5.23 -2.95
CA LEU A 176 1.88 4.46 -2.06
C LEU A 176 1.80 2.98 -2.46
N ILE A 177 2.90 2.42 -2.94
CA ILE A 177 2.97 1.03 -3.35
C ILE A 177 3.86 0.29 -2.36
N LEU A 178 3.30 -0.70 -1.70
CA LEU A 178 3.97 -1.47 -0.65
C LEU A 178 4.04 -2.95 -1.01
N LEU A 179 5.20 -3.56 -0.81
CA LEU A 179 5.40 -5.00 -0.85
C LEU A 179 5.91 -5.45 0.53
N ASP A 180 5.09 -6.22 1.26
CA ASP A 180 5.36 -6.56 2.67
C ASP A 180 5.76 -5.31 3.50
N GLU A 181 4.99 -4.21 3.38
CA GLU A 181 5.21 -2.89 4.04
C GLU A 181 6.40 -2.06 3.50
N ALA A 182 7.29 -2.63 2.69
CA ALA A 182 8.40 -1.91 2.08
C ALA A 182 7.94 -1.11 0.85
N THR A 183 8.41 0.14 0.72
CA THR A 183 8.05 1.01 -0.40
C THR A 183 8.70 0.56 -1.71
N ILE A 184 7.89 0.39 -2.74
CA ILE A 184 8.31 0.19 -4.13
C ILE A 184 8.17 1.52 -4.85
N PHE A 185 9.28 2.11 -5.30
CA PHE A 185 9.30 3.42 -5.95
C PHE A 185 8.95 3.35 -7.44
N ASN A 186 9.39 2.29 -8.11
CA ASN A 186 8.99 1.99 -9.49
C ASN A 186 8.35 0.60 -9.53
N SER A 187 7.10 0.54 -9.93
CA SER A 187 6.29 -0.69 -9.86
C SER A 187 6.31 -1.54 -11.14
N SER A 188 7.08 -1.14 -12.16
CA SER A 188 7.03 -1.76 -13.47
C SER A 188 8.41 -2.11 -14.02
N HIS A 189 8.48 -3.21 -14.74
CA HIS A 189 9.60 -3.60 -15.60
C HIS A 189 9.37 -3.14 -17.03
N VAL A 190 10.48 -2.94 -17.78
CA VAL A 190 10.50 -2.65 -19.21
C VAL A 190 9.52 -1.53 -19.57
N PHE A 191 9.69 -0.34 -18.92
CA PHE A 191 8.87 0.86 -19.19
C PHE A 191 7.35 0.61 -19.11
N GLY A 192 6.88 -0.13 -18.09
CA GLY A 192 5.44 -0.35 -17.86
C GLY A 192 4.85 -1.59 -18.53
N PHE A 193 5.63 -2.37 -19.27
CA PHE A 193 5.12 -3.58 -19.92
C PHE A 193 4.76 -4.69 -18.93
N PHE A 194 5.52 -4.84 -17.83
CA PHE A 194 5.29 -5.86 -16.81
C PHE A 194 5.35 -5.24 -15.41
N SER A 195 4.59 -5.78 -14.48
CA SER A 195 4.72 -5.40 -13.06
C SER A 195 5.94 -6.04 -12.41
N VAL A 196 6.50 -5.37 -11.40
CA VAL A 196 7.58 -5.93 -10.56
C VAL A 196 7.09 -7.06 -9.64
N PHE A 197 5.80 -7.31 -9.58
CA PHE A 197 5.19 -8.27 -8.66
C PHE A 197 5.09 -9.64 -9.29
N ASN A 198 5.84 -10.61 -8.75
CA ASN A 198 5.75 -12.00 -9.18
C ASN A 198 4.42 -12.61 -8.69
N PRO A 199 3.49 -13.00 -9.60
CA PRO A 199 2.16 -13.47 -9.22
C PRO A 199 2.18 -14.78 -8.42
N ASP A 200 3.24 -15.58 -8.51
CA ASP A 200 3.34 -16.83 -7.75
C ASP A 200 3.78 -16.58 -6.30
N ALA A 201 4.46 -15.45 -6.04
CA ALA A 201 4.91 -15.06 -4.69
C ALA A 201 3.88 -14.22 -3.92
N ILE A 202 2.81 -13.72 -4.57
CA ILE A 202 1.82 -12.86 -3.91
C ILE A 202 0.73 -13.69 -3.22
N LYS A 203 0.33 -13.23 -2.04
CA LYS A 203 -0.73 -13.76 -1.20
C LYS A 203 -2.01 -12.95 -1.25
N ASP A 204 -1.90 -11.65 -0.98
CA ASP A 204 -3.04 -10.72 -0.90
C ASP A 204 -2.68 -9.36 -1.46
N LEU A 205 -3.69 -8.66 -1.98
CA LEU A 205 -3.55 -7.35 -2.58
C LEU A 205 -4.77 -6.51 -2.28
N LYS A 206 -4.54 -5.30 -1.74
CA LYS A 206 -5.59 -4.31 -1.46
C LYS A 206 -5.24 -2.97 -2.06
N LEU A 207 -6.16 -2.42 -2.84
CA LEU A 207 -6.08 -1.06 -3.35
C LEU A 207 -7.06 -0.16 -2.58
N TYR A 208 -6.54 0.81 -1.85
CA TYR A 208 -7.30 1.85 -1.16
C TYR A 208 -7.34 3.11 -2.04
N LYS A 209 -8.51 3.43 -2.59
CA LYS A 209 -8.77 4.64 -3.42
C LYS A 209 -9.37 5.79 -2.62
N GLY A 210 -9.86 5.49 -1.41
CA GLY A 210 -10.47 6.38 -0.44
C GLY A 210 -10.72 5.63 0.86
N GLY A 211 -11.17 6.30 1.91
CA GLY A 211 -11.31 5.67 3.23
C GLY A 211 -10.00 5.04 3.73
N ILE A 212 -8.87 5.66 3.39
CA ILE A 212 -7.52 5.13 3.64
C ILE A 212 -7.27 5.07 5.15
N PRO A 213 -6.90 3.91 5.73
CA PRO A 213 -6.60 3.78 7.16
C PRO A 213 -5.47 4.71 7.63
N SER A 214 -5.54 5.16 8.89
CA SER A 214 -4.60 6.15 9.47
C SER A 214 -3.16 5.63 9.58
N ARG A 215 -2.94 4.32 9.51
CA ARG A 215 -1.61 3.71 9.47
C ARG A 215 -0.80 4.08 8.22
N PHE A 216 -1.47 4.45 7.13
CA PHE A 216 -0.82 4.84 5.87
C PHE A 216 -0.68 6.35 5.74
N GLY A 217 0.41 6.81 5.15
CA GLY A 217 0.71 8.22 4.87
C GLY A 217 1.79 8.37 3.82
N GLY A 218 2.21 9.62 3.56
CA GLY A 218 3.33 9.93 2.68
C GLY A 218 3.02 9.95 1.17
N ARG A 219 1.77 9.69 0.76
CA ARG A 219 1.30 9.80 -0.63
C ARG A 219 -0.10 10.40 -0.69
N ALA A 220 -0.42 11.09 -1.78
CA ALA A 220 -1.59 11.96 -1.87
C ALA A 220 -2.83 11.31 -2.52
N SER A 221 -2.71 10.15 -3.18
CA SER A 221 -3.81 9.60 -3.99
C SER A 221 -4.36 8.27 -3.50
N SER A 222 -3.55 7.24 -3.43
CA SER A 222 -3.98 5.88 -3.10
C SER A 222 -2.91 5.08 -2.37
N VAL A 223 -3.30 3.90 -1.88
CA VAL A 223 -2.38 2.92 -1.32
C VAL A 223 -2.63 1.57 -1.95
N LEU A 224 -1.59 0.97 -2.52
CA LEU A 224 -1.56 -0.40 -2.98
C LEU A 224 -0.72 -1.22 -2.00
N ASP A 225 -1.38 -2.06 -1.20
CA ASP A 225 -0.78 -2.85 -0.13
C ASP A 225 -0.74 -4.32 -0.55
N ILE A 226 0.46 -4.84 -0.78
CA ILE A 226 0.70 -6.18 -1.31
C ILE A 226 1.47 -7.00 -0.29
N TYR A 227 0.99 -8.21 -0.01
CA TYR A 227 1.66 -9.18 0.87
C TYR A 227 2.13 -10.39 0.07
N GLN A 228 3.38 -10.80 0.31
CA GLN A 228 3.94 -12.03 -0.21
C GLN A 228 3.46 -13.23 0.60
N LYS A 229 3.38 -14.41 -0.04
CA LYS A 229 3.16 -15.70 0.65
C LYS A 229 4.20 -15.93 1.73
N ASP A 230 3.82 -16.65 2.77
CA ASP A 230 4.73 -16.99 3.87
C ASP A 230 5.58 -18.25 3.56
N GLY A 231 5.23 -18.99 2.48
CA GLY A 231 5.82 -20.28 2.14
C GLY A 231 5.19 -21.45 2.91
N ASN A 232 5.38 -22.65 2.41
CA ASN A 232 4.81 -23.87 2.98
C ASN A 232 5.69 -24.41 4.11
N SER A 233 5.15 -24.51 5.34
CA SER A 233 5.89 -25.03 6.48
C SER A 233 5.78 -26.56 6.67
N LYS A 234 5.01 -27.25 5.81
CA LYS A 234 4.76 -28.70 5.91
C LYS A 234 5.51 -29.49 4.87
N GLU A 235 5.47 -29.04 3.61
CA GLU A 235 5.98 -29.75 2.45
C GLU A 235 6.71 -28.82 1.50
N PHE A 236 7.66 -29.37 0.77
CA PHE A 236 8.37 -28.64 -0.28
C PHE A 236 7.51 -28.61 -1.56
N HIS A 237 7.34 -27.42 -2.11
CA HIS A 237 6.67 -27.20 -3.38
C HIS A 237 7.54 -26.37 -4.32
N MET A 238 7.42 -26.65 -5.59
CA MET A 238 8.03 -25.89 -6.66
C MET A 238 6.99 -25.57 -7.71
N ASN A 239 6.90 -24.32 -8.12
CA ASN A 239 6.00 -23.84 -9.16
C ASN A 239 6.77 -22.96 -10.13
N GLY A 240 6.37 -22.95 -11.40
CA GLY A 240 7.04 -22.10 -12.37
C GLY A 240 6.31 -22.07 -13.70
N GLY A 241 6.81 -21.21 -14.58
CA GLY A 241 6.29 -21.07 -15.94
C GLY A 241 7.36 -20.61 -16.91
N ILE A 242 7.28 -21.12 -18.12
CA ILE A 242 8.12 -20.71 -19.25
C ILE A 242 7.20 -20.04 -20.27
N GLY A 243 7.42 -18.75 -20.49
CA GLY A 243 6.71 -17.95 -21.48
C GLY A 243 7.57 -17.65 -22.71
N LEU A 244 7.03 -16.91 -23.68
CA LEU A 244 7.77 -16.49 -24.86
C LEU A 244 8.88 -15.48 -24.57
N ILE A 245 8.69 -14.64 -23.56
CA ILE A 245 9.56 -13.48 -23.28
C ILE A 245 10.25 -13.63 -21.93
N SER A 246 9.58 -14.25 -20.96
CA SER A 246 10.06 -14.41 -19.59
C SER A 246 9.80 -15.80 -19.04
N SER A 247 10.57 -16.19 -18.04
CA SER A 247 10.34 -17.39 -17.24
C SER A 247 10.37 -17.03 -15.77
N ARG A 248 9.63 -17.81 -14.99
CA ARG A 248 9.59 -17.68 -13.54
C ARG A 248 9.69 -19.04 -12.86
N LEU A 249 10.26 -19.03 -11.68
CA LEU A 249 10.39 -20.20 -10.81
C LEU A 249 10.18 -19.77 -9.36
N LEU A 250 9.42 -20.54 -8.62
CA LEU A 250 9.22 -20.35 -7.19
C LEU A 250 9.41 -21.68 -6.49
N ALA A 251 10.19 -21.67 -5.42
CA ALA A 251 10.37 -22.79 -4.51
C ALA A 251 10.00 -22.37 -3.10
N GLU A 252 9.24 -23.19 -2.41
CA GLU A 252 8.83 -22.98 -1.04
C GLU A 252 8.86 -24.29 -0.25
N GLY A 253 9.13 -24.21 1.05
CA GLY A 253 9.18 -25.40 1.89
C GLY A 253 9.51 -25.11 3.33
N PRO A 254 9.49 -26.15 4.19
CA PRO A 254 9.82 -26.01 5.60
C PRO A 254 11.32 -25.77 5.82
N ILE A 255 11.64 -24.78 6.68
CA ILE A 255 12.94 -24.70 7.35
C ILE A 255 12.92 -25.67 8.53
N ILE A 256 11.86 -25.60 9.34
CA ILE A 256 11.52 -26.54 10.39
C ILE A 256 10.03 -26.82 10.24
N LYS A 257 9.68 -28.11 10.10
CA LYS A 257 8.30 -28.54 9.88
C LYS A 257 7.37 -27.95 10.94
N ASP A 258 6.25 -27.37 10.48
CA ASP A 258 5.20 -26.72 11.27
C ASP A 258 5.64 -25.47 12.08
N LYS A 259 6.91 -25.05 12.00
CA LYS A 259 7.43 -23.90 12.75
C LYS A 259 7.97 -22.77 11.88
N GLY A 260 8.52 -23.10 10.72
CA GLY A 260 9.09 -22.08 9.87
C GLY A 260 9.20 -22.53 8.44
N SER A 261 9.09 -21.59 7.51
CA SER A 261 9.15 -21.84 6.08
C SER A 261 10.02 -20.83 5.36
N PHE A 262 10.43 -21.20 4.18
CA PHE A 262 11.04 -20.30 3.20
C PHE A 262 10.21 -20.24 1.92
N LEU A 263 10.33 -19.14 1.22
CA LEU A 263 9.88 -18.92 -0.14
C LEU A 263 10.99 -18.20 -0.88
N ILE A 264 11.36 -18.70 -2.06
CA ILE A 264 12.30 -18.05 -2.97
C ILE A 264 11.69 -18.11 -4.36
N GLY A 265 11.45 -16.94 -4.96
CA GLY A 265 10.94 -16.80 -6.31
C GLY A 265 11.93 -16.02 -7.16
N ALA A 266 12.18 -16.47 -8.38
CA ALA A 266 13.00 -15.77 -9.37
C ALA A 266 12.23 -15.63 -10.67
N ARG A 267 12.42 -14.50 -11.34
CA ARG A 267 11.87 -14.25 -12.67
C ARG A 267 12.92 -13.56 -13.54
N GLY A 268 12.94 -13.85 -14.82
CA GLY A 268 13.85 -13.21 -15.75
C GLY A 268 13.29 -13.21 -17.17
N SER A 269 13.48 -12.12 -17.89
CA SER A 269 13.12 -12.00 -19.28
C SER A 269 14.29 -12.28 -20.20
N TYR A 270 14.03 -12.86 -21.34
CA TYR A 270 15.00 -13.22 -22.35
C TYR A 270 14.57 -12.84 -23.78
N GLY A 271 13.56 -12.02 -23.92
CA GLY A 271 13.06 -11.55 -25.22
C GLY A 271 14.14 -10.90 -26.09
N HIS A 272 15.13 -10.25 -25.48
CA HIS A 272 16.28 -9.67 -26.18
C HIS A 272 17.15 -10.71 -26.91
N LEU A 273 17.13 -11.99 -26.51
CA LEU A 273 17.88 -13.04 -27.21
C LEU A 273 17.33 -13.27 -28.62
N PHE A 274 16.01 -13.10 -28.82
CA PHE A 274 15.41 -13.18 -30.15
C PHE A 274 15.81 -12.00 -31.02
N LEU A 275 16.03 -10.82 -30.47
CA LEU A 275 16.55 -9.65 -31.18
C LEU A 275 17.99 -9.93 -31.70
N LYS A 276 18.81 -10.56 -30.87
CA LYS A 276 20.17 -10.94 -31.26
C LYS A 276 20.23 -11.94 -32.43
N LEU A 277 19.24 -12.85 -32.53
CA LEU A 277 19.15 -13.80 -33.67
C LEU A 277 18.88 -13.08 -35.01
N SER A 278 18.29 -11.87 -34.98
CA SER A 278 18.06 -11.04 -36.16
C SER A 278 19.16 -9.98 -36.40
N ASN A 279 20.36 -10.16 -35.82
CA ASN A 279 21.47 -9.20 -35.84
C ASN A 279 21.12 -7.81 -35.22
N ASN A 280 20.04 -7.71 -34.46
CA ASN A 280 19.72 -6.52 -33.72
C ASN A 280 20.52 -6.48 -32.41
N LYS A 281 21.30 -5.42 -32.20
CA LYS A 281 22.15 -5.25 -31.02
C LYS A 281 21.41 -4.66 -29.82
N ASN A 282 20.17 -4.22 -29.99
CA ASN A 282 19.38 -3.71 -28.91
C ASN A 282 19.08 -4.81 -27.88
N SER A 283 19.06 -4.44 -26.61
CA SER A 283 18.72 -5.33 -25.49
C SER A 283 17.69 -4.67 -24.60
N ALA A 284 16.65 -5.43 -24.20
CA ALA A 284 15.71 -5.06 -23.19
C ALA A 284 15.40 -6.30 -22.34
N TYR A 285 15.77 -6.27 -21.08
CA TYR A 285 15.53 -7.40 -20.20
C TYR A 285 15.41 -6.94 -18.75
N PHE A 286 14.73 -7.76 -17.96
CA PHE A 286 14.67 -7.62 -16.52
C PHE A 286 14.93 -8.95 -15.83
N TYR A 287 15.27 -8.88 -14.56
CA TYR A 287 15.31 -10.01 -13.65
C TYR A 287 14.91 -9.55 -12.25
N ASP A 288 14.21 -10.42 -11.53
CA ASP A 288 13.84 -10.16 -10.16
C ASP A 288 13.94 -11.40 -9.27
N LEU A 289 14.07 -11.14 -7.98
CA LEU A 289 14.15 -12.14 -6.91
C LEU A 289 13.23 -11.71 -5.77
N ASN A 290 12.39 -12.65 -5.33
CA ASN A 290 11.60 -12.55 -4.11
C ASN A 290 12.14 -13.57 -3.10
N ALA A 291 12.29 -13.17 -1.86
CA ALA A 291 12.64 -14.10 -0.79
C ALA A 291 11.85 -13.78 0.47
N LYS A 292 11.35 -14.81 1.15
CA LYS A 292 10.70 -14.68 2.43
C LYS A 292 11.02 -15.86 3.33
N LEU A 293 11.35 -15.54 4.58
CA LEU A 293 11.56 -16.52 5.65
C LEU A 293 10.56 -16.19 6.75
N ASN A 294 9.93 -17.17 7.32
CA ASN A 294 9.14 -17.01 8.53
C ASN A 294 9.56 -18.03 9.57
N TYR A 295 9.44 -17.65 10.82
CA TYR A 295 9.75 -18.52 11.94
C TYR A 295 8.89 -18.19 13.15
N LYS A 296 8.14 -19.17 13.63
CA LYS A 296 7.34 -19.09 14.85
C LYS A 296 8.23 -19.44 16.05
N LEU A 297 8.63 -18.43 16.82
CA LEU A 297 9.46 -18.61 18.02
C LEU A 297 8.68 -19.37 19.11
N ASP A 298 7.44 -18.91 19.37
CA ASP A 298 6.51 -19.51 20.32
C ASP A 298 5.03 -19.18 19.94
N ALA A 299 4.10 -19.43 20.84
CA ALA A 299 2.67 -19.20 20.61
C ALA A 299 2.31 -17.71 20.43
N ASN A 300 3.15 -16.79 20.90
CA ASN A 300 2.90 -15.35 20.89
C ASN A 300 3.87 -14.57 19.99
N ASN A 301 4.95 -15.19 19.52
CA ASN A 301 6.03 -14.52 18.79
C ASN A 301 6.31 -15.17 17.45
N SER A 302 6.27 -14.38 16.39
CA SER A 302 6.64 -14.81 15.03
C SER A 302 7.56 -13.77 14.38
N LEU A 303 8.61 -14.25 13.72
CA LEU A 303 9.54 -13.43 12.95
C LEU A 303 9.36 -13.70 11.47
N TYR A 304 9.49 -12.63 10.68
CA TYR A 304 9.46 -12.67 9.23
C TYR A 304 10.62 -11.84 8.68
N LEU A 305 11.30 -12.37 7.70
CA LEU A 305 12.28 -11.64 6.91
C LEU A 305 11.85 -11.75 5.45
N SER A 306 11.52 -10.63 4.84
CA SER A 306 11.15 -10.59 3.43
C SER A 306 12.03 -9.61 2.66
N GLY A 307 12.29 -9.92 1.38
CA GLY A 307 13.08 -9.10 0.50
C GLY A 307 12.63 -9.23 -0.94
N TYR A 308 12.90 -8.17 -1.68
CA TYR A 308 12.73 -8.09 -3.12
C TYR A 308 13.95 -7.41 -3.73
N PHE A 309 14.41 -7.93 -4.85
CA PHE A 309 15.41 -7.31 -5.70
C PHE A 309 14.95 -7.41 -7.15
N GLY A 310 14.91 -6.29 -7.86
CA GLY A 310 14.57 -6.25 -9.29
C GLY A 310 15.46 -5.27 -10.03
N ARG A 311 15.85 -5.61 -11.25
CA ARG A 311 16.69 -4.79 -12.11
C ARG A 311 16.23 -4.88 -13.55
N ASP A 312 16.16 -3.74 -14.22
CA ASP A 312 15.90 -3.59 -15.63
C ASP A 312 17.15 -3.08 -16.34
N VAL A 313 17.38 -3.56 -17.54
CA VAL A 313 18.43 -3.08 -18.43
C VAL A 313 17.82 -2.87 -19.81
N PHE A 314 17.97 -1.67 -20.32
CA PHE A 314 17.59 -1.29 -21.66
C PHE A 314 18.80 -0.68 -22.37
N ASP A 315 19.20 -1.26 -23.47
CA ASP A 315 20.39 -0.88 -24.22
C ASP A 315 20.04 -0.73 -25.72
N LEU A 316 20.31 0.43 -26.27
CA LEU A 316 20.18 0.73 -27.69
C LEU A 316 21.56 0.70 -28.36
N ASN A 317 21.95 -0.49 -28.81
CA ASN A 317 23.16 -0.73 -29.61
C ASN A 317 24.46 -0.20 -28.96
N GLY A 318 24.52 -0.20 -27.61
CA GLY A 318 25.66 0.33 -26.85
C GLY A 318 25.78 1.85 -26.86
N SER A 319 24.85 2.57 -27.50
CA SER A 319 24.90 4.05 -27.55
C SER A 319 24.13 4.70 -26.41
N PHE A 320 23.11 4.03 -25.93
CA PHE A 320 22.24 4.47 -24.84
C PHE A 320 21.93 3.25 -23.97
N THR A 321 22.35 3.31 -22.71
CA THR A 321 22.00 2.26 -21.72
C THR A 321 21.27 2.88 -20.55
N ASN A 322 20.14 2.29 -20.19
CA ASN A 322 19.33 2.64 -19.05
C ASN A 322 19.21 1.46 -18.11
N ILE A 323 19.50 1.68 -16.82
CA ILE A 323 19.46 0.65 -15.78
C ILE A 323 18.65 1.19 -14.60
N TYR A 324 17.63 0.48 -14.16
CA TYR A 324 16.87 0.90 -12.97
C TYR A 324 16.31 -0.30 -12.20
N GLY A 325 15.89 -0.08 -10.97
CA GLY A 325 15.24 -1.13 -10.20
C GLY A 325 15.11 -0.81 -8.72
N ASN A 326 14.42 -1.70 -8.02
CA ASN A 326 14.19 -1.61 -6.58
C ASN A 326 14.92 -2.73 -5.83
N SER A 327 15.30 -2.42 -4.59
CA SER A 327 15.75 -3.41 -3.61
C SER A 327 15.03 -3.14 -2.29
N THR A 328 14.44 -4.16 -1.66
CA THR A 328 13.78 -4.01 -0.38
C THR A 328 14.17 -5.13 0.58
N LEU A 329 14.18 -4.79 1.87
CA LEU A 329 14.34 -5.74 2.96
C LEU A 329 13.42 -5.33 4.11
N ASN A 330 12.67 -6.28 4.69
CA ASN A 330 11.83 -6.05 5.85
C ASN A 330 12.04 -7.16 6.87
N LEU A 331 12.50 -6.78 8.07
CA LEU A 331 12.52 -7.63 9.25
C LEU A 331 11.32 -7.26 10.12
N ARG A 332 10.42 -8.21 10.34
CA ARG A 332 9.17 -8.00 11.04
C ARG A 332 9.04 -8.95 12.23
N TRP A 333 8.64 -8.41 13.37
CA TRP A 333 8.31 -9.16 14.57
C TRP A 333 6.84 -8.92 14.95
N ASN A 334 6.06 -10.00 14.91
CA ASN A 334 4.69 -10.01 15.38
C ASN A 334 4.67 -10.52 16.81
N HIS A 335 4.03 -9.77 17.70
CA HIS A 335 3.91 -10.13 19.10
C HIS A 335 2.45 -10.01 19.58
N LEU A 336 1.99 -11.05 20.26
CA LEU A 336 0.68 -11.11 20.89
C LEU A 336 0.83 -10.86 22.39
N PHE A 337 0.55 -9.63 22.85
CA PHE A 337 0.61 -9.26 24.27
C PHE A 337 -0.51 -9.91 25.09
N SER A 338 -1.68 -10.07 24.51
CA SER A 338 -2.85 -10.70 25.12
C SER A 338 -3.82 -11.17 24.03
N ASP A 339 -4.89 -11.86 24.41
CA ASP A 339 -5.96 -12.29 23.50
C ASP A 339 -6.64 -11.15 22.73
N LYS A 340 -6.39 -9.89 23.13
CA LYS A 340 -6.97 -8.68 22.55
C LYS A 340 -5.96 -7.68 21.99
N LEU A 341 -4.67 -7.81 22.32
CA LEU A 341 -3.66 -6.86 21.92
C LEU A 341 -2.56 -7.53 21.09
N PHE A 342 -2.58 -7.23 19.81
CA PHE A 342 -1.60 -7.63 18.81
C PHE A 342 -0.68 -6.47 18.45
N SER A 343 0.60 -6.74 18.19
CA SER A 343 1.54 -5.75 17.68
C SER A 343 2.37 -6.27 16.50
N ASN A 344 2.86 -5.34 15.71
CA ASN A 344 3.72 -5.56 14.55
C ASN A 344 4.84 -4.52 14.54
N LEU A 345 6.08 -4.95 14.80
CA LEU A 345 7.29 -4.13 14.65
C LEU A 345 7.98 -4.49 13.35
N SER A 346 8.22 -3.51 12.49
CA SER A 346 8.90 -3.67 11.21
C SER A 346 10.10 -2.75 11.10
N LEU A 347 11.23 -3.30 10.67
CA LEU A 347 12.45 -2.59 10.28
C LEU A 347 12.61 -2.77 8.78
N ILE A 348 12.47 -1.68 8.03
CA ILE A 348 12.30 -1.72 6.58
C ILE A 348 13.42 -0.91 5.93
N TYR A 349 14.02 -1.49 4.90
CA TYR A 349 14.90 -0.83 3.96
C TYR A 349 14.27 -0.87 2.57
N SER A 350 14.29 0.25 1.85
CA SER A 350 13.91 0.32 0.44
C SER A 350 14.91 1.22 -0.30
N ASP A 351 15.30 0.79 -1.48
CA ASP A 351 16.24 1.47 -2.36
C ASP A 351 15.71 1.45 -3.79
N TYR A 352 15.73 2.58 -4.43
CA TYR A 352 15.47 2.72 -5.86
C TYR A 352 16.70 3.34 -6.51
N TYR A 353 17.23 2.65 -7.48
CA TYR A 353 18.37 3.05 -8.28
C TYR A 353 17.94 3.32 -9.72
N TYR A 354 18.52 4.35 -10.29
CA TYR A 354 18.40 4.71 -11.69
C TYR A 354 19.77 5.10 -12.24
N GLY A 355 20.13 4.56 -13.41
CA GLY A 355 21.37 4.85 -14.15
C GLY A 355 21.12 5.04 -15.63
N LEU A 356 21.79 6.03 -16.21
CA LEU A 356 21.77 6.35 -17.63
C LEU A 356 23.21 6.46 -18.14
N GLN A 357 23.51 5.80 -19.27
CA GLN A 357 24.79 5.92 -19.96
C GLN A 357 24.55 6.35 -21.40
N LEU A 358 25.33 7.34 -21.86
CA LEU A 358 25.34 7.84 -23.23
C LEU A 358 26.75 7.72 -23.79
N ASP A 359 27.04 6.61 -24.49
CA ASP A 359 28.39 6.29 -24.95
C ASP A 359 28.93 7.29 -25.96
N PHE A 360 28.08 7.83 -26.82
CA PHE A 360 28.46 8.82 -27.84
C PHE A 360 28.90 10.17 -27.23
N VAL A 361 28.51 10.48 -25.99
CA VAL A 361 28.96 11.66 -25.22
C VAL A 361 30.03 11.26 -24.20
N GLY A 362 30.12 9.98 -23.87
CA GLY A 362 30.96 9.49 -22.78
C GLY A 362 30.42 9.85 -21.38
N PHE A 363 29.11 9.89 -21.22
CA PHE A 363 28.36 10.39 -20.08
C PHE A 363 27.68 9.24 -19.33
N GLN A 364 27.86 9.22 -18.03
CA GLN A 364 27.08 8.39 -17.10
C GLN A 364 26.39 9.27 -16.06
N PHE A 365 25.13 8.97 -15.78
CA PHE A 365 24.34 9.64 -14.74
C PHE A 365 23.70 8.58 -13.86
N ASP A 366 23.84 8.73 -12.55
CA ASP A 366 23.24 7.87 -11.54
C ASP A 366 22.41 8.70 -10.56
N SER A 367 21.20 8.25 -10.25
CA SER A 367 20.35 8.84 -9.22
C SER A 367 19.62 7.78 -8.42
N GLY A 368 18.98 8.17 -7.32
CA GLY A 368 18.23 7.21 -6.51
C GLY A 368 17.72 7.75 -5.19
N ILE A 369 16.96 6.91 -4.51
CA ILE A 369 16.43 7.21 -3.18
C ILE A 369 16.51 5.95 -2.31
N LYS A 370 17.04 6.12 -1.10
CA LYS A 370 17.03 5.10 -0.05
C LYS A 370 16.14 5.55 1.08
N ASN A 371 15.36 4.64 1.64
CA ASN A 371 14.67 4.89 2.89
C ASN A 371 14.95 3.79 3.92
N TYR A 372 15.09 4.21 5.17
CA TYR A 372 15.20 3.38 6.35
C TYR A 372 14.01 3.69 7.23
N ASN A 373 13.16 2.71 7.47
CA ASN A 373 11.88 2.92 8.13
C ASN A 373 11.74 1.99 9.33
N ILE A 374 11.36 2.56 10.48
CA ILE A 374 10.92 1.83 11.66
C ILE A 374 9.44 2.09 11.86
N LYS A 375 8.67 1.02 12.00
CA LYS A 375 7.21 1.09 12.14
C LYS A 375 6.78 0.15 13.26
N TYR A 376 5.98 0.65 14.20
CA TYR A 376 5.44 -0.14 15.29
C TYR A 376 3.94 0.09 15.40
N ASP A 377 3.16 -0.89 15.00
CA ASP A 377 1.71 -0.87 14.94
C ASP A 377 1.11 -1.76 16.03
N PHE A 378 0.01 -1.29 16.61
CA PHE A 378 -0.79 -2.01 17.59
C PHE A 378 -2.23 -2.12 17.12
N LYS A 379 -2.83 -3.29 17.34
CA LYS A 379 -4.24 -3.54 17.11
C LYS A 379 -4.86 -4.09 18.39
N ASN A 380 -5.78 -3.32 18.97
CA ASN A 380 -6.43 -3.64 20.22
C ASN A 380 -7.94 -3.87 20.00
N TYR A 381 -8.39 -5.07 20.28
CA TYR A 381 -9.79 -5.49 20.24
C TYR A 381 -10.43 -5.21 21.60
N ILE A 382 -10.76 -3.92 21.89
CA ILE A 382 -11.25 -3.48 23.20
C ILE A 382 -12.53 -4.20 23.57
N THR A 383 -13.50 -4.24 22.65
CA THR A 383 -14.76 -4.99 22.77
C THR A 383 -15.14 -5.60 21.42
N ASP A 384 -16.25 -6.36 21.40
CA ASP A 384 -16.90 -6.85 20.16
C ASP A 384 -17.30 -5.72 19.18
N LYS A 385 -17.44 -4.47 19.69
CA LYS A 385 -17.90 -3.30 18.93
C LYS A 385 -16.82 -2.26 18.69
N ILE A 386 -15.69 -2.31 19.37
CA ILE A 386 -14.64 -1.29 19.33
C ILE A 386 -13.30 -1.95 19.10
N LYS A 387 -12.67 -1.62 17.97
CA LYS A 387 -11.28 -1.93 17.66
C LYS A 387 -10.49 -0.64 17.60
N LEU A 388 -9.31 -0.62 18.18
CA LEU A 388 -8.39 0.51 18.18
C LEU A 388 -7.10 0.12 17.50
N ASN A 389 -6.72 0.85 16.45
CA ASN A 389 -5.43 0.75 15.79
C ASN A 389 -4.61 2.00 16.14
N TYR A 390 -3.37 1.84 16.55
CA TYR A 390 -2.47 2.97 16.84
C TYR A 390 -1.02 2.56 16.62
N GLY A 391 -0.18 3.54 16.37
CA GLY A 391 1.21 3.23 16.13
C GLY A 391 2.07 4.45 15.84
N VAL A 392 3.33 4.19 15.64
CA VAL A 392 4.35 5.16 15.27
C VAL A 392 5.12 4.68 14.06
N ASN A 393 5.60 5.64 13.28
CA ASN A 393 6.39 5.38 12.08
C ASN A 393 7.48 6.46 11.98
N GLY A 394 8.70 6.07 11.64
CA GLY A 394 9.81 6.99 11.43
C GLY A 394 10.61 6.57 10.21
N ILE A 395 10.70 7.45 9.22
CA ILE A 395 11.43 7.20 7.99
C ILE A 395 12.59 8.19 7.89
N TYR A 396 13.78 7.67 7.63
CA TYR A 396 14.95 8.44 7.20
C TYR A 396 15.17 8.24 5.72
N TYR A 397 15.30 9.32 4.98
CA TYR A 397 15.51 9.35 3.53
C TYR A 397 16.91 9.87 3.19
N ASP A 398 17.54 9.20 2.22
CA ASP A 398 18.77 9.60 1.57
C ASP A 398 18.51 9.68 0.05
N PHE A 399 18.58 10.89 -0.50
CA PHE A 399 18.34 11.15 -1.91
C PHE A 399 19.67 11.43 -2.59
N ASN A 400 19.99 10.68 -3.63
CA ASN A 400 20.98 11.05 -4.62
C ASN A 400 20.26 11.74 -5.79
N PRO A 401 20.28 13.07 -5.91
CA PRO A 401 19.63 13.77 -7.02
C PRO A 401 20.38 13.59 -8.34
N GLY A 402 21.65 13.20 -8.29
CA GLY A 402 22.41 12.86 -9.47
C GLY A 402 23.92 12.89 -9.26
N THR A 403 24.58 11.89 -9.82
CA THR A 403 26.04 11.83 -9.99
C THR A 403 26.32 11.73 -11.48
N ILE A 404 27.18 12.58 -11.98
CA ILE A 404 27.67 12.57 -13.38
C ILE A 404 29.10 12.08 -13.38
N ASP A 405 29.37 11.05 -14.15
CA ASP A 405 30.70 10.48 -14.29
C ASP A 405 31.12 10.36 -15.78
N PRO A 406 32.43 10.51 -16.09
CA PRO A 406 32.94 10.17 -17.40
C PRO A 406 32.92 8.64 -17.59
N LEU A 407 32.39 8.14 -18.70
CA LEU A 407 32.42 6.70 -19.02
C LEU A 407 33.81 6.17 -19.28
N ASN A 408 34.71 6.99 -19.77
CA ASN A 408 36.09 6.61 -20.07
C ASN A 408 37.02 7.85 -20.10
N LEU A 409 38.32 7.60 -20.18
CA LEU A 409 39.36 8.63 -20.18
C LEU A 409 39.35 9.60 -21.40
N LYS A 410 38.58 9.26 -22.45
CA LYS A 410 38.41 10.11 -23.64
C LYS A 410 37.17 10.99 -23.57
N SER A 411 36.37 10.83 -22.54
CA SER A 411 35.18 11.65 -22.30
C SER A 411 35.57 13.08 -22.02
N GLY A 412 34.86 14.02 -22.60
CA GLY A 412 34.96 15.46 -22.26
C GLY A 412 34.16 15.85 -21.00
N ILE A 413 33.52 14.85 -20.34
CA ILE A 413 32.70 15.05 -19.14
C ILE A 413 33.59 15.00 -17.89
N ASN A 414 33.37 15.90 -16.96
CA ASN A 414 33.99 15.86 -15.64
C ASN A 414 33.04 15.24 -14.60
N HIS A 415 33.62 14.58 -13.61
CA HIS A 415 32.87 14.15 -12.44
C HIS A 415 32.15 15.33 -11.77
N ARG A 416 30.85 15.17 -11.52
CA ARG A 416 30.01 16.12 -10.78
C ARG A 416 29.04 15.39 -9.91
N GLN A 417 29.06 15.66 -8.61
CA GLN A 417 28.09 15.17 -7.65
C GLN A 417 27.16 16.30 -7.26
N LEU A 418 25.87 16.15 -7.50
CA LEU A 418 24.85 17.05 -6.94
C LEU A 418 24.75 16.85 -5.43
N ASP A 419 24.44 17.90 -4.69
CA ASP A 419 24.29 17.83 -3.22
C ASP A 419 23.26 16.80 -2.82
N GLN A 420 23.68 15.77 -2.07
CA GLN A 420 22.77 14.79 -1.50
C GLN A 420 21.75 15.46 -0.59
N LYS A 421 20.51 14.95 -0.59
CA LYS A 421 19.43 15.52 0.21
C LYS A 421 18.97 14.50 1.25
N TYR A 422 18.83 14.94 2.49
CA TYR A 422 18.43 14.10 3.61
C TYR A 422 17.13 14.60 4.23
N ALA A 423 16.28 13.68 4.68
CA ALA A 423 15.06 14.05 5.37
C ALA A 423 14.65 13.00 6.40
N VAL A 424 13.86 13.43 7.39
CA VAL A 424 13.23 12.55 8.37
C VAL A 424 11.73 12.83 8.40
N GLU A 425 10.95 11.75 8.34
CA GLU A 425 9.48 11.79 8.39
C GLU A 425 8.96 10.94 9.57
N PRO A 426 8.90 11.50 10.80
CA PRO A 426 8.21 10.84 11.91
C PRO A 426 6.71 11.07 11.83
N ALA A 427 5.94 10.05 12.22
CA ALA A 427 4.50 10.14 12.32
C ALA A 427 3.95 9.25 13.45
N ALA A 428 2.83 9.66 14.01
CA ALA A 428 2.04 8.85 14.93
C ALA A 428 0.58 8.84 14.46
N TYR A 429 -0.14 7.76 14.75
CA TYR A 429 -1.55 7.67 14.40
C TYR A 429 -2.36 6.92 15.46
N ILE A 430 -3.65 7.24 15.49
CA ILE A 430 -4.67 6.53 16.24
C ILE A 430 -5.94 6.47 15.40
N GLU A 431 -6.60 5.32 15.39
CA GLU A 431 -7.83 5.08 14.65
C GLU A 431 -8.73 4.11 15.40
N ALA A 432 -10.01 4.46 15.51
CA ALA A 432 -11.02 3.60 16.10
C ALA A 432 -12.02 3.15 15.03
N GLU A 433 -12.32 1.86 14.99
CA GLU A 433 -13.45 1.27 14.30
C GLU A 433 -14.51 0.93 15.35
N GLN A 434 -15.71 1.50 15.21
CA GLN A 434 -16.78 1.37 16.18
C GLN A 434 -18.11 1.02 15.52
N HIS A 435 -18.74 -0.06 15.98
CA HIS A 435 -20.12 -0.41 15.66
C HIS A 435 -21.08 0.19 16.70
N LEU A 436 -21.64 1.36 16.39
CA LEU A 436 -22.59 2.06 17.27
C LEU A 436 -23.90 1.30 17.41
N SER A 437 -24.33 0.64 16.33
CA SER A 437 -25.50 -0.23 16.31
C SER A 437 -25.30 -1.32 15.23
N ARG A 438 -26.30 -2.20 15.05
CA ARG A 438 -26.31 -3.17 13.94
C ARG A 438 -26.34 -2.50 12.55
N LYS A 439 -26.82 -1.24 12.48
CA LYS A 439 -26.97 -0.49 11.23
C LYS A 439 -25.89 0.57 11.02
N ILE A 440 -25.19 0.99 12.07
CA ILE A 440 -24.25 2.12 12.02
C ILE A 440 -22.87 1.66 12.45
N ALA A 441 -21.91 1.80 11.54
CA ALA A 441 -20.49 1.63 11.82
C ALA A 441 -19.73 2.89 11.43
N VAL A 442 -18.74 3.26 12.25
CA VAL A 442 -17.91 4.45 12.04
C VAL A 442 -16.44 4.06 12.22
N MET A 443 -15.58 4.53 11.35
CA MET A 443 -14.14 4.50 11.51
C MET A 443 -13.65 5.95 11.52
N TYR A 444 -12.92 6.34 12.55
CA TYR A 444 -12.38 7.69 12.69
C TYR A 444 -10.98 7.64 13.25
N GLY A 445 -10.12 8.49 12.72
CA GLY A 445 -8.72 8.49 13.10
C GLY A 445 -8.01 9.80 12.80
N LEU A 446 -6.84 9.91 13.37
CA LEU A 446 -5.92 11.01 13.15
C LEU A 446 -4.52 10.44 13.00
N ARG A 447 -3.88 10.80 11.91
CA ARG A 447 -2.43 10.70 11.73
C ARG A 447 -1.84 12.10 11.89
N TYR A 448 -0.73 12.21 12.59
CA TYR A 448 0.03 13.43 12.68
C TYR A 448 1.42 13.15 12.12
N SER A 449 1.71 13.71 10.95
CA SER A 449 3.00 13.55 10.27
C SER A 449 3.82 14.83 10.38
N MET A 450 5.11 14.66 10.54
CA MET A 450 6.09 15.72 10.54
C MET A 450 7.15 15.40 9.48
N PHE A 451 7.74 16.43 8.91
CA PHE A 451 8.81 16.25 7.94
C PHE A 451 9.90 17.30 8.19
N TYR A 452 11.13 16.86 8.20
CA TYR A 452 12.30 17.69 8.42
C TYR A 452 13.29 17.45 7.29
N ARG A 453 13.50 18.47 6.43
CA ARG A 453 14.59 18.49 5.46
C ARG A 453 15.88 18.82 6.21
N LEU A 454 16.90 17.98 6.08
CA LEU A 454 18.14 18.08 6.85
C LEU A 454 19.31 18.52 5.96
N GLY A 455 20.30 19.22 6.52
CA GLY A 455 21.63 19.42 5.96
C GLY A 455 22.47 18.12 6.09
N SER A 456 23.64 18.02 5.48
CA SER A 456 24.49 19.08 4.90
C SER A 456 23.99 19.51 3.52
N SER A 457 23.80 20.79 3.31
CA SER A 457 23.45 21.37 1.99
C SER A 457 23.60 22.89 2.00
N THR A 458 23.89 23.47 0.84
CA THR A 458 23.83 24.89 0.62
C THR A 458 22.54 25.25 -0.11
N VAL A 459 21.75 26.16 0.45
CA VAL A 459 20.44 26.56 -0.07
C VAL A 459 20.52 27.98 -0.59
N ASN A 460 19.97 28.20 -1.78
CA ASN A 460 19.85 29.55 -2.36
C ASN A 460 18.80 30.36 -1.58
N LEU A 461 19.07 31.67 -1.46
CA LEU A 461 18.16 32.66 -0.92
C LEU A 461 17.65 33.54 -2.05
N TYR A 462 16.35 33.80 -2.09
CA TYR A 462 15.72 34.58 -3.15
C TYR A 462 15.04 35.80 -2.58
N GLU A 463 14.96 36.87 -3.38
CA GLU A 463 14.22 38.06 -3.03
C GLU A 463 12.75 37.70 -2.76
N ASN A 464 12.18 38.28 -1.70
CA ASN A 464 10.82 37.99 -1.22
C ASN A 464 10.53 36.49 -0.99
N ASN A 465 11.58 35.69 -0.85
CA ASN A 465 11.47 34.22 -0.69
C ASN A 465 10.79 33.55 -1.91
N GLN A 466 10.94 34.07 -3.11
CA GLN A 466 10.37 33.59 -4.36
C GLN A 466 11.46 33.03 -5.28
N ALA A 467 11.55 31.69 -5.35
CA ALA A 467 12.48 31.02 -6.26
C ALA A 467 11.99 31.05 -7.72
N VAL A 468 10.67 31.26 -7.94
CA VAL A 468 10.07 31.51 -9.24
C VAL A 468 9.34 32.84 -9.21
N THR A 469 9.50 33.65 -10.25
CA THR A 469 8.86 34.96 -10.44
C THR A 469 7.88 34.91 -11.61
N PHE A 470 6.86 35.76 -11.58
CA PHE A 470 5.91 35.88 -12.68
C PHE A 470 6.10 37.23 -13.38
N ASP A 471 6.42 37.18 -14.67
CA ASP A 471 6.49 38.37 -15.52
C ASP A 471 5.07 38.77 -15.94
N ASN A 472 4.64 39.97 -15.52
CA ASN A 472 3.31 40.48 -15.81
C ASN A 472 3.13 40.99 -17.26
N GLU A 473 4.23 41.32 -17.95
CA GLU A 473 4.19 41.79 -19.34
C GLU A 473 4.14 40.60 -20.31
N LEU A 474 5.05 39.64 -20.13
CA LEU A 474 5.16 38.44 -20.96
C LEU A 474 4.15 37.35 -20.57
N LYS A 475 3.55 37.41 -19.37
CA LYS A 475 2.63 36.39 -18.81
C LYS A 475 3.25 35.01 -18.68
N ILE A 476 4.52 34.95 -18.37
CA ILE A 476 5.29 33.74 -18.17
C ILE A 476 5.87 33.67 -16.75
N TYR A 477 6.21 32.47 -16.32
CA TYR A 477 7.02 32.26 -15.12
C TYR A 477 8.48 32.17 -15.49
N GLU A 478 9.34 32.78 -14.67
CA GLU A 478 10.79 32.86 -14.87
C GLU A 478 11.52 32.42 -13.61
N GLU A 479 12.76 31.97 -13.77
CA GLU A 479 13.65 31.63 -12.66
C GLU A 479 13.95 32.85 -11.82
N GLY A 480 13.76 32.75 -10.50
CA GLY A 480 14.15 33.79 -9.55
C GLY A 480 15.66 33.88 -9.43
N LYS A 481 16.20 35.13 -9.31
CA LYS A 481 17.64 35.35 -9.14
C LYS A 481 18.03 35.14 -7.67
N PRO A 482 19.01 34.26 -7.36
CA PRO A 482 19.53 34.15 -6.00
C PRO A 482 20.19 35.47 -5.54
N ILE A 483 19.85 35.92 -4.34
CA ILE A 483 20.46 37.08 -3.68
C ILE A 483 21.59 36.68 -2.71
N GLY A 484 21.76 35.36 -2.47
CA GLY A 484 22.79 34.82 -1.61
C GLY A 484 22.56 33.33 -1.37
N THR A 485 23.40 32.75 -0.54
CA THR A 485 23.30 31.33 -0.15
C THR A 485 23.38 31.19 1.36
N LYS A 486 22.83 30.12 1.88
CA LYS A 486 22.93 29.72 3.29
C LYS A 486 23.36 28.26 3.41
N HIS A 487 24.52 28.06 4.05
CA HIS A 487 25.02 26.73 4.32
C HIS A 487 24.42 26.17 5.62
N TYR A 488 23.95 24.94 5.57
CA TYR A 488 23.47 24.16 6.72
C TYR A 488 24.42 22.98 6.94
N SER A 489 24.98 22.87 8.14
CA SER A 489 25.81 21.71 8.52
C SER A 489 24.97 20.43 8.65
N SER A 490 25.64 19.29 8.71
CA SER A 490 25.00 17.98 8.83
C SER A 490 23.94 17.95 9.95
N ASN A 491 22.79 17.31 9.66
CA ASN A 491 21.65 17.15 10.56
C ASN A 491 20.96 18.45 11.02
N LYS A 492 21.34 19.62 10.52
CA LYS A 492 20.59 20.87 10.78
C LYS A 492 19.34 20.92 9.92
N THR A 493 18.22 21.30 10.54
CA THR A 493 16.94 21.45 9.84
C THR A 493 16.98 22.64 8.89
N ILE A 494 16.73 22.38 7.62
CA ILE A 494 16.58 23.39 6.54
C ILE A 494 15.12 23.84 6.48
N ALA A 495 14.19 22.89 6.40
CA ALA A 495 12.75 23.14 6.38
C ALA A 495 12.02 22.14 7.27
N SER A 496 10.89 22.54 7.83
CA SER A 496 10.05 21.65 8.63
C SER A 496 8.57 21.85 8.35
N PHE A 497 7.83 20.74 8.27
CA PHE A 497 6.38 20.73 8.06
C PHE A 497 5.72 19.86 9.13
N ARG A 498 4.49 20.22 9.50
CA ARG A 498 3.71 19.51 10.51
C ARG A 498 2.26 19.48 10.07
N ASN A 499 1.71 18.29 9.84
CA ASN A 499 0.40 18.16 9.24
C ASN A 499 -0.48 17.16 9.99
N PRO A 500 -1.65 17.58 10.47
CA PRO A 500 -2.70 16.67 10.90
C PRO A 500 -3.42 16.09 9.68
N GLU A 501 -3.63 14.77 9.69
CA GLU A 501 -4.30 14.01 8.64
C GLU A 501 -5.55 13.31 9.23
N PRO A 502 -6.66 14.04 9.45
CA PRO A 502 -7.91 13.47 9.95
C PRO A 502 -8.54 12.55 8.88
N ARG A 503 -9.18 11.49 9.35
CA ARG A 503 -9.85 10.48 8.53
C ARG A 503 -11.16 10.07 9.17
N LEU A 504 -12.18 9.87 8.35
CA LEU A 504 -13.50 9.47 8.76
C LEU A 504 -14.10 8.55 7.70
N ALA A 505 -14.66 7.44 8.12
CA ALA A 505 -15.56 6.65 7.30
C ALA A 505 -16.82 6.32 8.12
N PHE A 506 -17.97 6.41 7.49
CA PHE A 506 -19.27 6.17 8.08
C PHE A 506 -20.05 5.23 7.16
N SER A 507 -20.72 4.24 7.75
CA SER A 507 -21.61 3.33 7.04
C SER A 507 -22.97 3.27 7.74
N TYR A 508 -24.03 3.40 6.95
CA TYR A 508 -25.39 3.12 7.36
C TYR A 508 -25.96 1.97 6.53
N SER A 509 -26.21 0.83 7.18
CA SER A 509 -26.84 -0.33 6.56
C SER A 509 -28.36 -0.25 6.72
N PHE A 510 -29.10 -0.19 5.63
CA PHE A 510 -30.57 -0.26 5.63
C PHE A 510 -31.02 -1.65 6.11
N ASP A 511 -30.35 -2.67 5.60
CA ASP A 511 -30.51 -4.07 5.90
C ASP A 511 -29.18 -4.83 5.71
N ASP A 512 -29.21 -6.16 5.67
CA ASP A 512 -28.02 -7.01 5.53
C ASP A 512 -27.43 -6.97 4.12
N THR A 513 -28.14 -6.40 3.14
CA THR A 513 -27.76 -6.40 1.72
C THR A 513 -27.54 -5.02 1.13
N ARG A 514 -27.89 -3.93 1.85
CA ARG A 514 -27.81 -2.57 1.33
C ARG A 514 -27.21 -1.60 2.33
N SER A 515 -26.30 -0.74 1.87
CA SER A 515 -25.75 0.34 2.69
C SER A 515 -25.43 1.59 1.87
N VAL A 516 -25.37 2.72 2.58
CA VAL A 516 -24.78 3.96 2.13
C VAL A 516 -23.56 4.25 2.99
N LYS A 517 -22.47 4.68 2.35
CA LYS A 517 -21.21 4.99 3.02
C LYS A 517 -20.72 6.36 2.62
N PHE A 518 -20.04 6.99 3.56
CA PHE A 518 -19.36 8.26 3.38
C PHE A 518 -17.93 8.14 3.89
N SER A 519 -16.97 8.77 3.20
CA SER A 519 -15.61 8.89 3.72
C SER A 519 -15.03 10.28 3.46
N TYR A 520 -14.17 10.70 4.40
CA TYR A 520 -13.27 11.83 4.26
C TYR A 520 -11.87 11.39 4.65
N ASN A 521 -10.88 11.75 3.86
CA ASN A 521 -9.48 11.57 4.23
C ASN A 521 -8.63 12.76 3.76
N ARG A 522 -7.74 13.20 4.66
CA ARG A 522 -6.62 14.07 4.33
C ARG A 522 -5.36 13.23 4.25
N MET A 523 -4.59 13.43 3.18
CA MET A 523 -3.29 12.80 2.93
C MET A 523 -2.25 13.87 2.64
N VAL A 524 -1.02 13.65 3.10
CA VAL A 524 0.11 14.56 2.86
C VAL A 524 1.24 13.79 2.19
N GLN A 525 1.86 14.41 1.19
CA GLN A 525 3.00 13.87 0.46
C GLN A 525 4.16 14.85 0.52
N TYR A 526 5.29 14.40 1.05
CA TYR A 526 6.50 15.21 1.21
C TYR A 526 7.55 14.96 0.13
N LEU A 527 7.39 13.87 -0.63
CA LEU A 527 8.30 13.50 -1.72
C LEU A 527 7.65 13.84 -3.06
N GLN A 528 8.39 14.50 -3.92
CA GLN A 528 7.96 14.87 -5.25
C GLN A 528 8.74 14.09 -6.29
N LEU A 529 8.05 13.57 -7.32
CA LEU A 529 8.70 12.99 -8.49
C LEU A 529 8.82 14.08 -9.56
N VAL A 530 10.03 14.47 -9.86
CA VAL A 530 10.34 15.46 -10.88
C VAL A 530 10.49 14.74 -12.21
N SER A 531 9.64 15.07 -13.18
CA SER A 531 9.54 14.38 -14.46
C SER A 531 9.49 15.38 -15.62
N ASN A 532 10.27 15.11 -16.66
CA ASN A 532 10.24 15.87 -17.92
C ASN A 532 9.03 15.54 -18.81
N THR A 533 8.23 14.58 -18.42
CA THR A 533 7.09 14.08 -19.21
C THR A 533 5.81 14.07 -18.38
N SER A 534 4.66 14.12 -19.05
CA SER A 534 3.35 13.96 -18.39
C SER A 534 3.13 12.56 -17.81
N SER A 535 3.92 11.60 -18.27
CA SER A 535 3.86 10.20 -17.85
C SER A 535 5.18 9.83 -17.16
N PRO A 536 5.15 9.31 -15.91
CA PRO A 536 6.37 8.94 -15.20
C PRO A 536 7.21 7.92 -15.97
N THR A 537 8.50 8.20 -16.00
CA THR A 537 9.51 7.34 -16.61
C THR A 537 10.54 6.93 -15.57
N PRO A 538 11.35 5.89 -15.80
CA PRO A 538 12.47 5.59 -14.91
C PRO A 538 13.54 6.70 -14.82
N LEU A 539 13.51 7.68 -15.74
CA LEU A 539 14.41 8.86 -15.75
C LEU A 539 14.10 9.88 -14.66
N ASP A 540 12.95 9.79 -14.04
CA ASP A 540 12.42 10.78 -13.11
C ASP A 540 13.15 10.74 -11.76
N VAL A 541 13.36 11.90 -11.16
CA VAL A 541 14.14 12.05 -9.93
C VAL A 541 13.25 12.38 -8.74
N TRP A 542 13.41 11.65 -7.64
CA TRP A 542 12.74 11.96 -6.40
C TRP A 542 13.44 13.09 -5.66
N THR A 543 12.66 14.09 -5.24
CA THR A 543 13.14 15.21 -4.43
C THR A 543 12.25 15.44 -3.21
N PRO A 544 12.81 15.79 -2.03
CA PRO A 544 12.03 16.11 -0.84
C PRO A 544 11.44 17.51 -0.93
N SER A 545 10.34 17.74 -0.20
CA SER A 545 9.86 19.09 0.10
C SER A 545 10.91 19.88 0.89
N ASP A 546 10.99 21.19 0.60
CA ASP A 546 11.92 22.11 1.25
C ASP A 546 11.30 23.52 1.40
N ASN A 547 12.12 24.56 1.58
CA ASN A 547 11.65 25.93 1.77
C ASN A 547 10.79 26.46 0.60
N TYR A 548 11.00 25.96 -0.62
CA TYR A 548 10.36 26.44 -1.85
C TYR A 548 9.44 25.38 -2.48
N ILE A 549 9.69 24.12 -2.20
CA ILE A 549 8.90 22.98 -2.69
C ILE A 549 7.99 22.49 -1.55
N SER A 550 6.76 22.99 -1.54
CA SER A 550 5.80 22.68 -0.47
C SER A 550 5.26 21.25 -0.57
N PRO A 551 4.93 20.60 0.58
CA PRO A 551 4.29 19.30 0.57
C PRO A 551 2.91 19.36 -0.10
N GLN A 552 2.57 18.33 -0.87
CA GLN A 552 1.23 18.18 -1.42
C GLN A 552 0.25 17.81 -0.31
N ILE A 553 -0.91 18.46 -0.27
CA ILE A 553 -1.98 18.18 0.68
C ILE A 553 -3.24 17.85 -0.10
N ALA A 554 -3.69 16.61 0.01
CA ALA A 554 -4.90 16.10 -0.64
C ALA A 554 -6.04 15.97 0.37
N ASP A 555 -7.18 16.56 0.06
CA ASP A 555 -8.45 16.36 0.74
C ASP A 555 -9.40 15.63 -0.21
N GLN A 556 -9.96 14.49 0.22
CA GLN A 556 -10.92 13.72 -0.56
C GLN A 556 -12.16 13.41 0.26
N ILE A 557 -13.33 13.61 -0.35
CA ILE A 557 -14.62 13.10 0.13
C ILE A 557 -15.15 12.08 -0.87
N ALA A 558 -15.85 11.07 -0.38
CA ALA A 558 -16.55 10.12 -1.24
C ALA A 558 -17.86 9.69 -0.59
N LEU A 559 -18.87 9.42 -1.44
CA LEU A 559 -20.17 8.88 -1.06
C LEU A 559 -20.45 7.67 -1.94
N GLY A 560 -20.92 6.57 -1.34
CA GLY A 560 -21.18 5.35 -2.08
C GLY A 560 -22.45 4.63 -1.64
N TYR A 561 -23.09 3.97 -2.59
CA TYR A 561 -24.19 3.04 -2.38
C TYR A 561 -23.74 1.64 -2.74
N PHE A 562 -23.95 0.68 -1.83
CA PHE A 562 -23.53 -0.71 -1.95
C PHE A 562 -24.74 -1.61 -1.77
N THR A 563 -24.92 -2.56 -2.70
CA THR A 563 -26.01 -3.52 -2.60
C THR A 563 -25.60 -4.88 -3.13
N ASN A 564 -26.11 -5.93 -2.47
CA ASN A 564 -26.00 -7.31 -2.90
C ASN A 564 -27.38 -7.82 -3.28
N LEU A 565 -27.45 -8.55 -4.38
CA LEU A 565 -28.69 -9.06 -4.97
C LEU A 565 -28.62 -10.59 -5.12
N HIS A 566 -29.78 -11.25 -5.17
CA HIS A 566 -29.92 -12.69 -5.42
C HIS A 566 -29.05 -13.56 -4.49
N ASN A 567 -29.21 -13.41 -3.16
CA ASN A 567 -28.43 -14.15 -2.17
C ASN A 567 -26.92 -13.95 -2.31
N ASP A 568 -26.50 -12.68 -2.60
CA ASP A 568 -25.11 -12.27 -2.77
C ASP A 568 -24.46 -12.72 -4.10
N ASP A 569 -25.22 -13.26 -5.05
CA ASP A 569 -24.74 -13.59 -6.40
C ASP A 569 -24.20 -12.38 -7.15
N TYR A 570 -24.83 -11.25 -6.96
CA TYR A 570 -24.42 -9.99 -7.57
C TYR A 570 -24.09 -8.96 -6.49
N SER A 571 -23.00 -8.23 -6.66
CA SER A 571 -22.72 -7.04 -5.89
C SER A 571 -22.63 -5.82 -6.81
N ILE A 572 -23.23 -4.72 -6.38
CA ILE A 572 -23.20 -3.44 -7.09
C ILE A 572 -22.64 -2.40 -6.14
N GLU A 573 -21.63 -1.69 -6.59
CA GLU A 573 -20.99 -0.59 -5.88
C GLU A 573 -21.02 0.65 -6.78
N ALA A 574 -21.69 1.70 -6.33
CA ALA A 574 -21.77 2.97 -7.03
C ALA A 574 -21.21 4.06 -6.13
N GLU A 575 -20.13 4.70 -6.55
CA GLU A 575 -19.43 5.70 -5.76
C GLU A 575 -19.28 7.01 -6.52
N THR A 576 -19.31 8.13 -5.80
CA THR A 576 -18.91 9.44 -6.30
C THR A 576 -17.86 10.03 -5.39
N PHE A 577 -16.92 10.77 -5.95
CA PHE A 577 -15.84 11.38 -5.17
C PHE A 577 -15.54 12.80 -5.64
N TYR A 578 -14.98 13.59 -4.73
CA TYR A 578 -14.35 14.87 -5.01
C TYR A 578 -13.02 14.94 -4.27
N LYS A 579 -11.94 15.22 -5.01
CA LYS A 579 -10.56 15.33 -4.53
C LYS A 579 -10.01 16.71 -4.87
N LYS A 580 -9.35 17.34 -3.91
CA LYS A 580 -8.60 18.58 -4.09
C LYS A 580 -7.18 18.40 -3.56
N ILE A 581 -6.19 18.78 -4.37
CA ILE A 581 -4.79 18.74 -3.98
C ILE A 581 -4.24 20.18 -4.03
N LYS A 582 -3.60 20.60 -2.96
CA LYS A 582 -2.81 21.82 -2.87
C LYS A 582 -1.34 21.48 -3.09
N ASN A 583 -0.59 22.45 -3.63
CA ASN A 583 0.84 22.34 -3.89
C ASN A 583 1.20 21.14 -4.80
N ARG A 584 0.32 20.79 -5.76
CA ARG A 584 0.68 19.87 -6.84
C ARG A 584 1.79 20.52 -7.65
N ILE A 585 2.90 19.81 -7.82
CA ILE A 585 4.02 20.35 -8.60
C ILE A 585 3.64 20.49 -10.07
N ASP A 586 4.12 21.56 -10.67
CA ASP A 586 4.13 21.86 -12.09
C ASP A 586 5.44 22.58 -12.39
N TYR A 587 5.72 22.94 -13.62
CA TYR A 587 7.00 23.51 -14.03
C TYR A 587 6.80 24.80 -14.83
N ILE A 588 7.82 25.66 -14.81
CA ILE A 588 7.89 26.77 -15.76
C ILE A 588 8.14 26.25 -17.18
N ASP A 589 7.82 27.05 -18.18
CA ASP A 589 8.10 26.70 -19.57
C ASP A 589 9.61 26.57 -19.83
N GLY A 590 10.02 25.49 -20.48
CA GLY A 590 11.43 25.21 -20.76
C GLY A 590 12.27 24.77 -19.55
N ALA A 591 11.64 24.32 -18.46
CA ALA A 591 12.33 23.85 -17.25
C ALA A 591 13.37 22.77 -17.55
N ASP A 592 14.60 22.98 -17.10
CA ASP A 592 15.62 21.93 -17.05
C ASP A 592 15.53 21.17 -15.73
N LEU A 593 15.22 19.89 -15.80
CA LEU A 593 14.97 19.05 -14.63
C LEU A 593 16.06 18.00 -14.40
N ILE A 594 16.96 17.78 -15.37
CA ILE A 594 18.01 16.76 -15.28
C ILE A 594 19.29 17.40 -14.73
N ALA A 595 19.82 16.81 -13.66
CA ALA A 595 21.06 17.29 -13.02
C ALA A 595 21.04 18.79 -12.67
N ASN A 596 19.86 19.31 -12.30
CA ASN A 596 19.67 20.69 -11.90
C ASN A 596 19.91 20.86 -10.39
N ASP A 597 20.86 21.72 -10.02
CA ASP A 597 21.18 22.04 -8.62
C ASP A 597 20.12 22.93 -7.95
N ALA A 598 19.30 23.65 -8.72
CA ALA A 598 18.35 24.66 -8.27
C ALA A 598 16.91 24.33 -8.75
N LEU A 599 16.45 23.09 -8.54
CA LEU A 599 15.11 22.65 -8.93
C LEU A 599 13.99 23.58 -8.42
N GLU A 600 14.20 24.25 -7.31
CA GLU A 600 13.25 25.22 -6.75
C GLU A 600 12.97 26.41 -7.66
N GLN A 601 13.86 26.74 -8.60
CA GLN A 601 13.69 27.84 -9.56
C GLN A 601 12.77 27.49 -10.74
N VAL A 602 12.50 26.19 -10.93
CA VAL A 602 11.73 25.69 -12.07
C VAL A 602 10.42 24.97 -11.65
N ILE A 603 10.22 24.74 -10.35
CA ILE A 603 9.03 24.08 -9.81
C ILE A 603 7.98 25.09 -9.33
N LEU A 604 6.74 24.89 -9.76
CA LEU A 604 5.56 25.64 -9.34
C LEU A 604 4.72 24.82 -8.34
N ASN A 605 4.20 25.49 -7.30
CA ASN A 605 3.27 24.89 -6.33
C ASN A 605 1.81 25.17 -6.78
N GLY A 606 1.26 24.28 -7.59
CA GLY A 606 -0.04 24.42 -8.22
C GLY A 606 -1.22 23.88 -7.38
N ARG A 607 -2.37 23.79 -8.03
CA ARG A 607 -3.60 23.23 -7.44
C ARG A 607 -4.25 22.27 -8.41
N MET A 608 -4.77 21.17 -7.89
CA MET A 608 -5.51 20.17 -8.66
C MET A 608 -6.86 19.89 -8.01
N ARG A 609 -7.86 19.62 -8.83
CA ARG A 609 -9.14 19.05 -8.42
C ARG A 609 -9.53 17.93 -9.37
N SER A 610 -10.13 16.89 -8.81
CA SER A 610 -10.65 15.74 -9.54
C SER A 610 -11.97 15.31 -8.92
N TYR A 611 -12.93 14.92 -9.76
CA TYR A 611 -14.21 14.40 -9.31
C TYR A 611 -14.74 13.40 -10.34
N GLY A 612 -15.59 12.49 -9.89
CA GLY A 612 -16.11 11.47 -10.78
C GLY A 612 -17.15 10.57 -10.15
N PHE A 613 -17.70 9.71 -11.00
CA PHE A 613 -18.60 8.64 -10.64
C PHE A 613 -17.96 7.30 -11.05
N GLU A 614 -18.04 6.32 -10.16
CA GLU A 614 -17.52 4.96 -10.34
C GLU A 614 -18.67 3.98 -10.17
N LEU A 615 -18.74 2.98 -11.04
CA LEU A 615 -19.70 1.88 -10.96
C LEU A 615 -18.94 0.56 -11.09
N LEU A 616 -19.20 -0.37 -10.17
CA LEU A 616 -18.71 -1.74 -10.23
C LEU A 616 -19.88 -2.70 -10.06
N ILE A 617 -20.11 -3.53 -11.06
CA ILE A 617 -21.10 -4.61 -11.03
C ILE A 617 -20.33 -5.92 -11.10
N ARG A 618 -20.41 -6.74 -10.05
CA ARG A 618 -19.72 -8.03 -9.96
C ARG A 618 -20.73 -9.16 -9.88
N LYS A 619 -20.49 -10.19 -10.69
CA LYS A 619 -21.14 -11.50 -10.51
C LYS A 619 -20.19 -12.44 -9.81
N ASN A 620 -20.60 -12.92 -8.62
CA ASN A 620 -19.72 -13.62 -7.69
C ASN A 620 -19.72 -15.14 -7.90
N THR A 621 -20.82 -15.73 -8.39
CA THR A 621 -21.05 -17.18 -8.44
C THR A 621 -21.36 -17.69 -9.83
N GLY A 622 -21.32 -19.02 -10.01
CA GLY A 622 -21.69 -19.72 -11.22
C GLY A 622 -20.55 -19.86 -12.25
N LYS A 623 -20.83 -20.59 -13.34
CA LYS A 623 -19.86 -20.86 -14.41
C LYS A 623 -19.35 -19.60 -15.12
N LEU A 624 -20.17 -18.55 -15.19
CA LEU A 624 -19.78 -17.23 -15.65
C LEU A 624 -19.71 -16.31 -14.43
N ASN A 625 -18.54 -15.88 -14.06
CA ASN A 625 -18.27 -14.89 -13.02
C ASN A 625 -17.30 -13.82 -13.51
N GLY A 626 -17.27 -12.65 -12.84
CA GLY A 626 -16.47 -11.52 -13.25
C GLY A 626 -17.10 -10.19 -12.87
N TRP A 627 -16.66 -9.11 -13.48
CA TRP A 627 -17.19 -7.78 -13.21
C TRP A 627 -17.16 -6.87 -14.43
N ILE A 628 -17.95 -5.82 -14.34
CA ILE A 628 -17.96 -4.65 -15.24
C ILE A 628 -17.69 -3.42 -14.38
N SER A 629 -16.75 -2.60 -14.81
CA SER A 629 -16.42 -1.33 -14.15
C SER A 629 -16.45 -0.18 -15.13
#